data_ac4af24d370551a4009a827d0a370635
#
_entry.id   ac4af24d370551a4009a827d0a370635
#
_cell.length_a   1.000
_cell.length_b   1.000
_cell.length_c   1.000
_cell.angle_alpha   90.00
_cell.angle_beta   90.00
_cell.angle_gamma   90.00
#
_symmetry.space_group_name_H-M   'P 1'
#
loop_
_entity.id
_entity.type
_entity.pdbx_description
1 polymer ?
#
loop_
_entity_poly.entity_id
_entity_poly.type
_entity_poly.pdbx_seq_one_letter_code
_entity_poly.pdbx_strand_id
1 'polypeptide(L)'
;MKYKLLIYGIMAAMAFCTTSCYSDFDEPAPAKVWTDADFTADGGEIITIKALKDMCAGVGLAQYKEITDNYIIKGKVISSDQAGNVYKSVYIDDGTAGIELKLMVSNYVYYQVGQTLYVKLKGLAIGNYRYMLSVGGIPSEKDIAKNYANRNLDTQVERDAHIFMGELGQLTEENLPVITRENYKTALTDEYLGRLVRFEGLTYKEGNFDGDRYPQYLETVYLNNATEATYTNKYFKDEGLTPTYAYNYQNQRYYGSSLFTYDATDETDKKGNLIVRVSGYANFALDALPQNGATGAITAIYTKYSSKSGGYI
;
A
#
# COMPACT_ATOMS: atom_id res chain seq x y z
N MET A 1 -48.77 21.26 -52.41
CA MET A 1 -49.09 21.83 -51.07
C MET A 1 -49.11 20.78 -49.96
N LYS A 2 -49.63 19.57 -50.19
CA LYS A 2 -49.71 18.51 -49.11
C LYS A 2 -48.40 18.05 -48.53
N TYR A 3 -47.34 17.95 -49.31
CA TYR A 3 -46.02 17.51 -48.81
C TYR A 3 -45.27 18.54 -47.97
N LYS A 4 -45.49 19.83 -48.22
CA LYS A 4 -44.87 20.90 -47.38
C LYS A 4 -45.44 20.93 -45.97
N LEU A 5 -46.77 20.71 -45.83
CA LEU A 5 -47.40 20.60 -44.51
C LEU A 5 -46.93 19.38 -43.72
N LEU A 6 -46.69 18.23 -44.41
CA LEU A 6 -46.14 17.03 -43.77
C LEU A 6 -44.72 17.25 -43.25
N ILE A 7 -43.88 17.91 -44.04
CA ILE A 7 -42.47 18.21 -43.63
C ILE A 7 -42.45 19.19 -42.44
N TYR A 8 -43.29 20.21 -42.43
CA TYR A 8 -43.37 21.10 -41.28
C TYR A 8 -43.95 20.43 -40.02
N GLY A 9 -44.84 19.47 -40.19
CA GLY A 9 -45.39 18.67 -39.09
C GLY A 9 -44.31 17.75 -38.48
N ILE A 10 -43.46 17.11 -39.29
CA ILE A 10 -42.38 16.26 -38.83
C ILE A 10 -41.25 17.08 -38.19
N MET A 11 -40.91 18.25 -38.74
CA MET A 11 -39.93 19.16 -38.11
C MET A 11 -40.41 19.72 -36.78
N ALA A 12 -41.72 20.09 -36.65
CA ALA A 12 -42.27 20.50 -35.38
C ALA A 12 -42.30 19.37 -34.34
N ALA A 13 -42.65 18.15 -34.76
CA ALA A 13 -42.57 16.98 -33.85
C ALA A 13 -41.14 16.64 -33.38
N MET A 14 -40.15 16.79 -34.26
CA MET A 14 -38.75 16.61 -33.87
C MET A 14 -38.23 17.71 -32.92
N ALA A 15 -38.71 18.94 -33.06
CA ALA A 15 -38.35 20.03 -32.15
C ALA A 15 -38.92 19.84 -30.73
N PHE A 16 -40.05 19.14 -30.58
CA PHE A 16 -40.59 18.79 -29.26
C PHE A 16 -39.89 17.61 -28.59
N CYS A 17 -39.16 16.75 -29.35
CA CYS A 17 -38.43 15.61 -28.78
C CYS A 17 -37.04 15.99 -28.24
N THR A 18 -36.55 17.21 -28.49
CA THR A 18 -35.22 17.64 -28.00
C THR A 18 -35.28 18.40 -26.67
N THR A 19 -36.46 18.66 -26.11
CA THR A 19 -36.60 19.13 -24.73
C THR A 19 -36.75 17.93 -23.78
N SER A 20 -35.88 16.94 -23.94
CA SER A 20 -35.69 15.93 -22.89
C SER A 20 -35.05 16.63 -21.72
N CYS A 21 -35.77 16.68 -20.61
CA CYS A 21 -35.41 17.20 -19.31
C CYS A 21 -33.96 16.84 -18.91
N TYR A 22 -33.04 17.72 -19.22
CA TYR A 22 -31.66 17.62 -18.74
C TYR A 22 -31.37 18.64 -17.63
N SER A 23 -32.42 19.32 -17.15
CA SER A 23 -32.30 20.46 -16.24
C SER A 23 -32.77 20.19 -14.79
N ASP A 24 -33.20 18.97 -14.47
CA ASP A 24 -33.71 18.62 -13.13
C ASP A 24 -32.91 17.48 -12.46
N PHE A 25 -31.61 17.44 -12.67
CA PHE A 25 -30.76 16.69 -11.74
C PHE A 25 -30.44 17.63 -10.58
N ASP A 26 -31.08 17.39 -9.46
CA ASP A 26 -30.60 17.95 -8.19
C ASP A 26 -29.10 17.67 -8.06
N GLU A 27 -28.32 18.68 -7.73
CA GLU A 27 -26.91 18.46 -7.42
C GLU A 27 -26.84 17.38 -6.34
N PRO A 28 -26.02 16.32 -6.54
CA PRO A 28 -25.91 15.28 -5.54
C PRO A 28 -25.49 15.90 -4.21
N ALA A 29 -26.19 15.53 -3.14
CA ALA A 29 -25.82 16.00 -1.82
C ALA A 29 -24.33 15.73 -1.56
N PRO A 30 -23.59 16.68 -0.97
CA PRO A 30 -22.19 16.47 -0.65
C PRO A 30 -22.02 15.19 0.17
N ALA A 31 -20.98 14.42 -0.15
CA ALA A 31 -20.68 13.19 0.56
C ALA A 31 -20.51 13.50 2.07
N LYS A 32 -21.09 12.65 2.92
CA LYS A 32 -20.98 12.81 4.37
C LYS A 32 -19.52 12.70 4.78
N VAL A 33 -19.03 13.69 5.52
CA VAL A 33 -17.76 13.64 6.24
C VAL A 33 -18.03 13.08 7.62
N TRP A 34 -17.47 11.91 7.93
CA TRP A 34 -17.65 11.22 9.20
C TRP A 34 -16.74 11.78 10.28
N THR A 35 -17.20 11.77 11.53
CA THR A 35 -16.52 12.30 12.71
C THR A 35 -16.52 11.28 13.85
N ASP A 36 -15.74 11.52 14.90
CA ASP A 36 -15.69 10.66 16.09
C ASP A 36 -17.09 10.47 16.71
N ALA A 37 -17.89 11.53 16.73
CA ALA A 37 -19.23 11.52 17.29
C ALA A 37 -20.18 10.53 16.61
N ASP A 38 -20.01 10.33 15.30
CA ASP A 38 -20.84 9.38 14.54
C ASP A 38 -20.65 7.91 14.98
N PHE A 39 -19.49 7.58 15.54
CA PHE A 39 -19.17 6.22 15.96
C PHE A 39 -19.40 6.00 17.45
N THR A 40 -19.11 7.01 18.28
CA THR A 40 -19.30 6.91 19.72
C THR A 40 -20.76 6.97 20.13
N ALA A 41 -21.63 7.64 19.36
CA ALA A 41 -23.07 7.68 19.59
C ALA A 41 -23.71 6.29 19.52
N ASP A 42 -23.16 5.38 18.67
CA ASP A 42 -23.62 4.00 18.51
C ASP A 42 -22.92 3.02 19.47
N GLY A 43 -22.25 3.52 20.50
CA GLY A 43 -21.51 2.71 21.48
C GLY A 43 -20.22 2.10 20.91
N GLY A 44 -19.68 2.66 19.86
CA GLY A 44 -18.36 2.29 19.34
C GLY A 44 -17.25 2.90 20.16
N GLU A 45 -16.15 2.18 20.33
CA GLU A 45 -14.94 2.63 21.00
C GLU A 45 -13.85 2.92 19.97
N ILE A 46 -13.41 4.18 19.90
CA ILE A 46 -12.30 4.57 19.04
C ILE A 46 -10.99 4.28 19.76
N ILE A 47 -10.23 3.35 19.22
CA ILE A 47 -8.92 2.95 19.73
C ILE A 47 -7.80 3.38 18.78
N THR A 48 -6.58 3.50 19.29
CA THR A 48 -5.42 3.78 18.45
C THR A 48 -5.00 2.53 17.66
N ILE A 49 -4.34 2.75 16.51
CA ILE A 49 -3.78 1.65 15.72
C ILE A 49 -2.73 0.89 16.55
N LYS A 50 -1.96 1.60 17.40
CA LYS A 50 -1.02 0.94 18.32
C LYS A 50 -1.75 0.02 19.28
N ALA A 51 -2.82 0.48 19.94
CA ALA A 51 -3.61 -0.34 20.87
C ALA A 51 -4.16 -1.60 20.18
N LEU A 52 -4.66 -1.46 18.93
CA LEU A 52 -5.11 -2.60 18.15
C LEU A 52 -3.97 -3.60 17.89
N LYS A 53 -2.80 -3.13 17.50
CA LYS A 53 -1.62 -4.00 17.29
C LYS A 53 -1.19 -4.69 18.57
N ASP A 54 -1.18 -3.98 19.70
CA ASP A 54 -0.81 -4.53 21.01
C ASP A 54 -1.77 -5.66 21.45
N MET A 55 -3.08 -5.47 21.25
CA MET A 55 -4.10 -6.52 21.50
C MET A 55 -3.92 -7.76 20.59
N CYS A 56 -3.23 -7.62 19.49
CA CYS A 56 -3.02 -8.66 18.50
C CYS A 56 -1.56 -9.12 18.40
N ALA A 57 -0.69 -8.71 19.34
CA ALA A 57 0.73 -9.06 19.34
C ALA A 57 1.01 -10.58 19.37
N GLY A 58 0.05 -11.38 19.91
CA GLY A 58 0.14 -12.84 19.95
C GLY A 58 -0.31 -13.56 18.67
N VAL A 59 -0.74 -12.85 17.64
CA VAL A 59 -1.17 -13.47 16.37
C VAL A 59 0.06 -13.98 15.62
N GLY A 60 0.18 -15.30 15.51
CA GLY A 60 1.30 -15.98 14.85
C GLY A 60 1.32 -15.77 13.33
N LEU A 61 2.43 -16.14 12.71
CA LEU A 61 2.58 -16.06 11.23
C LEU A 61 1.50 -16.90 10.53
N ALA A 62 0.91 -16.34 9.48
CA ALA A 62 -0.19 -16.90 8.72
C ALA A 62 -1.45 -17.21 9.58
N GLN A 63 -1.56 -16.59 10.75
CA GLN A 63 -2.73 -16.68 11.62
C GLN A 63 -3.50 -15.37 11.63
N TYR A 64 -4.72 -15.42 12.14
CA TYR A 64 -5.57 -14.26 12.31
C TYR A 64 -6.30 -14.28 13.66
N LYS A 65 -6.77 -13.12 14.04
CA LYS A 65 -7.71 -12.93 15.15
C LYS A 65 -8.92 -12.16 14.65
N GLU A 66 -10.09 -12.71 14.86
CA GLU A 66 -11.35 -12.00 14.63
C GLU A 66 -11.58 -10.92 15.67
N ILE A 67 -12.08 -9.77 15.26
CA ILE A 67 -12.47 -8.67 16.14
C ILE A 67 -13.99 -8.75 16.36
N THR A 68 -14.38 -9.05 17.58
CA THR A 68 -15.79 -9.19 18.01
C THR A 68 -16.34 -7.94 18.67
N ASP A 69 -15.46 -7.12 19.25
CA ASP A 69 -15.82 -5.89 19.94
C ASP A 69 -16.10 -4.74 18.96
N ASN A 70 -16.89 -3.77 19.40
CA ASN A 70 -17.27 -2.62 18.57
C ASN A 70 -16.17 -1.55 18.55
N TYR A 71 -14.95 -1.98 18.21
CA TYR A 71 -13.80 -1.09 18.06
C TYR A 71 -13.79 -0.41 16.70
N ILE A 72 -13.35 0.84 16.72
CA ILE A 72 -13.10 1.66 15.54
C ILE A 72 -11.65 2.14 15.60
N ILE A 73 -10.92 2.04 14.51
CA ILE A 73 -9.67 2.78 14.33
C ILE A 73 -9.88 3.91 13.35
N LYS A 74 -9.10 4.97 13.49
CA LYS A 74 -9.02 6.04 12.50
C LYS A 74 -7.57 6.34 12.17
N GLY A 75 -7.31 6.73 10.94
CA GLY A 75 -5.97 7.12 10.51
C GLY A 75 -6.01 7.83 9.16
N LYS A 76 -4.96 8.58 8.86
CA LYS A 76 -4.80 9.20 7.54
C LYS A 76 -4.28 8.18 6.54
N VAL A 77 -4.82 8.19 5.35
CA VAL A 77 -4.29 7.42 4.21
C VAL A 77 -2.88 7.92 3.88
N ILE A 78 -1.92 7.01 3.91
CA ILE A 78 -0.50 7.28 3.67
C ILE A 78 0.05 6.56 2.42
N SER A 79 -0.80 5.88 1.66
CA SER A 79 -0.41 5.15 0.45
C SER A 79 -1.37 5.37 -0.69
N SER A 80 -0.90 5.14 -1.92
CA SER A 80 -1.71 5.13 -3.13
C SER A 80 -1.30 3.95 -4.01
N ASP A 81 -2.27 3.27 -4.59
CA ASP A 81 -2.03 2.22 -5.59
C ASP A 81 -2.04 2.77 -7.03
N GLN A 82 -2.15 4.10 -7.20
CA GLN A 82 -2.15 4.75 -8.51
C GLN A 82 -0.87 4.51 -9.32
N ALA A 83 0.29 4.52 -8.63
CA ALA A 83 1.57 4.26 -9.26
C ALA A 83 1.85 2.77 -9.50
N GLY A 84 1.00 1.85 -9.01
CA GLY A 84 1.13 0.40 -9.23
C GLY A 84 2.14 -0.32 -8.34
N ASN A 85 2.74 0.37 -7.36
CA ASN A 85 3.65 -0.29 -6.40
C ASN A 85 2.90 -0.95 -5.23
N VAL A 86 1.82 -0.34 -4.77
CA VAL A 86 0.89 -0.92 -3.80
C VAL A 86 -0.22 -1.67 -4.55
N TYR A 87 -0.64 -2.81 -4.06
CA TYR A 87 -1.64 -3.64 -4.73
C TYR A 87 -2.67 -4.18 -3.75
N LYS A 88 -3.95 -3.87 -3.99
CA LYS A 88 -5.09 -4.30 -3.18
C LYS A 88 -5.00 -3.92 -1.70
N SER A 89 -4.35 -2.83 -1.41
CA SER A 89 -4.11 -2.36 -0.05
C SER A 89 -4.18 -0.84 0.03
N VAL A 90 -4.56 -0.37 1.21
CA VAL A 90 -4.39 1.02 1.63
C VAL A 90 -3.73 1.00 3.01
N TYR A 91 -2.70 1.80 3.20
CA TYR A 91 -2.09 1.99 4.51
C TYR A 91 -2.64 3.26 5.15
N ILE A 92 -2.98 3.16 6.44
CA ILE A 92 -3.39 4.29 7.26
C ILE A 92 -2.49 4.43 8.48
N ASP A 93 -2.31 5.67 8.96
CA ASP A 93 -1.46 6.01 10.12
C ASP A 93 -2.21 7.03 10.99
N ASP A 94 -2.27 6.80 12.29
CA ASP A 94 -2.90 7.68 13.28
C ASP A 94 -1.90 8.49 14.12
N GLY A 95 -0.61 8.43 13.76
CA GLY A 95 0.50 9.01 14.50
C GLY A 95 1.08 8.08 15.59
N THR A 96 0.31 7.08 16.06
CA THR A 96 0.80 6.08 17.02
C THR A 96 1.39 4.86 16.33
N ALA A 97 0.80 4.44 15.20
CA ALA A 97 1.26 3.34 14.35
C ALA A 97 0.60 3.41 12.97
N GLY A 98 1.16 2.66 12.01
CA GLY A 98 0.55 2.43 10.70
C GLY A 98 -0.02 1.01 10.57
N ILE A 99 -1.03 0.82 9.74
CA ILE A 99 -1.62 -0.50 9.47
C ILE A 99 -2.10 -0.62 8.02
N GLU A 100 -1.98 -1.81 7.47
CA GLU A 100 -2.50 -2.16 6.14
C GLU A 100 -3.97 -2.55 6.22
N LEU A 101 -4.78 -1.97 5.35
CA LEU A 101 -6.15 -2.39 5.06
C LEU A 101 -6.15 -3.21 3.77
N LYS A 102 -6.63 -4.44 3.83
CA LYS A 102 -6.76 -5.35 2.68
C LYS A 102 -8.02 -5.02 1.90
N LEU A 103 -7.87 -4.38 0.77
CA LEU A 103 -8.99 -3.86 -0.04
C LEU A 103 -8.98 -4.44 -1.46
N MET A 104 -9.61 -3.74 -2.39
CA MET A 104 -9.66 -4.05 -3.82
C MET A 104 -8.50 -3.37 -4.59
N VAL A 105 -8.53 -3.42 -5.90
CA VAL A 105 -7.67 -2.64 -6.80
C VAL A 105 -8.22 -1.23 -7.02
N SER A 106 -7.37 -0.31 -7.44
CA SER A 106 -7.73 1.08 -7.77
C SER A 106 -8.34 1.84 -6.57
N ASN A 107 -7.80 1.60 -5.39
CA ASN A 107 -8.23 2.27 -4.15
C ASN A 107 -8.05 3.79 -4.20
N TYR A 108 -7.06 4.29 -4.96
CA TYR A 108 -6.77 5.72 -5.11
C TYR A 108 -7.96 6.53 -5.64
N VAL A 109 -8.90 5.88 -6.31
CA VAL A 109 -10.14 6.53 -6.82
C VAL A 109 -11.07 6.90 -5.67
N TYR A 110 -11.06 6.09 -4.59
CA TYR A 110 -11.97 6.24 -3.45
C TYR A 110 -11.29 6.88 -2.24
N TYR A 111 -10.04 6.52 -1.97
CA TYR A 111 -9.32 6.88 -0.76
C TYR A 111 -8.06 7.67 -1.10
N GLN A 112 -8.17 9.00 -1.00
CA GLN A 112 -7.08 9.89 -1.35
C GLN A 112 -6.02 9.94 -0.23
N VAL A 113 -4.75 10.15 -0.60
CA VAL A 113 -3.68 10.38 0.37
C VAL A 113 -4.01 11.61 1.22
N GLY A 114 -3.87 11.49 2.54
CA GLY A 114 -4.28 12.51 3.50
C GLY A 114 -5.74 12.41 3.99
N GLN A 115 -6.58 11.60 3.32
CA GLN A 115 -7.96 11.32 3.75
C GLN A 115 -7.95 10.59 5.09
N THR A 116 -8.70 11.08 6.06
CA THR A 116 -8.98 10.33 7.29
C THR A 116 -9.97 9.22 6.98
N LEU A 117 -9.64 7.98 7.34
CA LEU A 117 -10.55 6.85 7.29
C LEU A 117 -10.88 6.40 8.71
N TYR A 118 -12.14 6.10 8.94
CA TYR A 118 -12.63 5.36 10.10
C TYR A 118 -12.92 3.94 9.67
N VAL A 119 -12.45 2.96 10.43
CA VAL A 119 -12.66 1.55 10.15
C VAL A 119 -13.36 0.86 11.29
N LYS A 120 -14.61 0.43 11.08
CA LYS A 120 -15.36 -0.43 12.03
C LYS A 120 -14.77 -1.83 11.96
N LEU A 121 -14.18 -2.27 13.06
CA LEU A 121 -13.41 -3.53 13.11
C LEU A 121 -14.26 -4.76 13.41
N LYS A 122 -15.41 -4.60 14.06
CA LYS A 122 -16.29 -5.73 14.42
C LYS A 122 -16.67 -6.54 13.18
N GLY A 123 -16.37 -7.85 13.21
CA GLY A 123 -16.60 -8.76 12.09
C GLY A 123 -15.47 -8.80 11.06
N LEU A 124 -14.40 -8.03 11.29
CA LEU A 124 -13.17 -8.12 10.51
C LEU A 124 -12.13 -8.97 11.25
N ALA A 125 -11.05 -9.28 10.55
CA ALA A 125 -9.91 -10.02 11.08
C ALA A 125 -8.63 -9.19 11.00
N ILE A 126 -7.82 -9.27 12.06
CA ILE A 126 -6.41 -8.94 11.99
C ILE A 126 -5.64 -10.19 11.62
N GLY A 127 -4.94 -10.13 10.50
CA GLY A 127 -4.07 -11.19 10.01
C GLY A 127 -2.61 -10.81 10.10
N ASN A 128 -1.75 -11.79 10.36
CA ASN A 128 -0.29 -11.63 10.36
C ASN A 128 0.30 -12.33 9.15
N TYR A 129 0.57 -11.53 8.09
CA TYR A 129 1.27 -12.03 6.91
C TYR A 129 2.71 -11.54 6.92
N ARG A 130 3.66 -12.46 7.00
CA ARG A 130 5.09 -12.14 6.91
C ARG A 130 5.52 -11.02 7.87
N TYR A 131 5.13 -11.12 9.15
CA TYR A 131 5.39 -10.14 10.22
C TYR A 131 4.64 -8.80 10.10
N MET A 132 3.81 -8.64 9.07
CA MET A 132 2.95 -7.47 8.92
C MET A 132 1.55 -7.80 9.39
N LEU A 133 1.05 -7.01 10.35
CA LEU A 133 -0.36 -7.05 10.73
C LEU A 133 -1.18 -6.22 9.74
N SER A 134 -2.29 -6.79 9.32
CA SER A 134 -3.22 -6.13 8.40
C SER A 134 -4.67 -6.38 8.82
N VAL A 135 -5.55 -5.43 8.53
CA VAL A 135 -7.01 -5.55 8.70
C VAL A 135 -7.63 -6.01 7.39
N GLY A 136 -8.48 -6.99 7.45
CA GLY A 136 -9.22 -7.50 6.29
C GLY A 136 -10.41 -8.34 6.71
N GLY A 137 -11.05 -9.02 5.78
CA GLY A 137 -12.13 -9.94 6.06
C GLY A 137 -11.62 -11.24 6.70
N ILE A 138 -12.51 -11.94 7.40
CA ILE A 138 -12.22 -13.26 7.96
C ILE A 138 -11.86 -14.21 6.80
N PRO A 139 -10.70 -14.92 6.87
CA PRO A 139 -10.29 -15.81 5.79
C PRO A 139 -11.21 -17.02 5.68
N SER A 140 -11.47 -17.43 4.45
CA SER A 140 -12.17 -18.70 4.17
C SER A 140 -11.23 -19.89 4.39
N GLU A 141 -11.78 -21.09 4.43
CA GLU A 141 -10.97 -22.34 4.48
C GLU A 141 -9.96 -22.41 3.32
N LYS A 142 -10.34 -21.92 2.13
CA LYS A 142 -9.44 -21.86 0.96
C LYS A 142 -8.30 -20.87 1.15
N ASP A 143 -8.55 -19.77 1.84
CA ASP A 143 -7.52 -18.77 2.17
C ASP A 143 -6.54 -19.35 3.21
N ILE A 144 -7.07 -19.99 4.23
CA ILE A 144 -6.28 -20.66 5.27
C ILE A 144 -5.39 -21.76 4.66
N ALA A 145 -5.95 -22.57 3.74
CA ALA A 145 -5.18 -23.60 3.03
C ALA A 145 -4.01 -23.03 2.20
N LYS A 146 -4.09 -21.76 1.81
CA LYS A 146 -3.02 -21.02 1.11
C LYS A 146 -2.13 -20.20 2.04
N ASN A 147 -2.26 -20.35 3.33
CA ASN A 147 -1.58 -19.55 4.36
C ASN A 147 -1.88 -18.05 4.27
N TYR A 148 -3.06 -17.66 3.81
CA TYR A 148 -3.51 -16.28 3.89
C TYR A 148 -4.09 -16.03 5.28
N ALA A 149 -3.59 -14.99 5.94
CA ALA A 149 -3.97 -14.64 7.29
C ALA A 149 -5.31 -13.89 7.37
N ASN A 150 -5.73 -13.25 6.28
CA ASN A 150 -7.03 -12.62 6.10
C ASN A 150 -7.32 -12.46 4.61
N ARG A 151 -8.55 -12.12 4.25
CA ARG A 151 -8.95 -11.84 2.88
C ARG A 151 -9.15 -10.35 2.63
N ASN A 152 -9.18 -9.97 1.38
CA ASN A 152 -9.50 -8.61 0.99
C ASN A 152 -11.00 -8.32 1.16
N LEU A 153 -11.33 -7.04 1.42
CA LEU A 153 -12.70 -6.51 1.33
C LEU A 153 -12.95 -6.14 -0.14
N ASP A 154 -13.20 -7.15 -0.97
CA ASP A 154 -13.27 -7.00 -2.42
C ASP A 154 -14.58 -6.34 -2.89
N THR A 155 -15.69 -6.48 -2.14
CA THR A 155 -16.98 -5.94 -2.52
C THR A 155 -17.20 -4.53 -1.99
N GLN A 156 -17.96 -3.72 -2.72
CA GLN A 156 -18.32 -2.38 -2.25
C GLN A 156 -19.17 -2.47 -0.98
N VAL A 157 -20.09 -3.43 -0.90
CA VAL A 157 -20.97 -3.61 0.27
C VAL A 157 -20.15 -3.83 1.55
N GLU A 158 -19.09 -4.66 1.49
CA GLU A 158 -18.21 -4.87 2.65
C GLU A 158 -17.45 -3.60 3.01
N ARG A 159 -16.91 -2.88 2.02
CA ARG A 159 -16.20 -1.63 2.28
C ARG A 159 -17.12 -0.57 2.88
N ASP A 160 -18.30 -0.39 2.33
CA ASP A 160 -19.28 0.59 2.81
C ASP A 160 -19.80 0.27 4.22
N ALA A 161 -19.76 -1.01 4.62
CA ALA A 161 -20.11 -1.43 5.98
C ALA A 161 -19.00 -1.14 7.01
N HIS A 162 -17.75 -1.04 6.57
CA HIS A 162 -16.60 -0.98 7.47
C HIS A 162 -15.74 0.27 7.34
N ILE A 163 -15.71 0.93 6.17
CA ILE A 163 -14.79 2.04 5.89
C ILE A 163 -15.59 3.32 5.62
N PHE A 164 -15.31 4.35 6.41
CA PHE A 164 -16.02 5.62 6.37
C PHE A 164 -15.02 6.76 6.19
N MET A 165 -15.33 7.68 5.27
CA MET A 165 -14.46 8.81 4.97
C MET A 165 -14.72 9.98 5.92
N GLY A 166 -13.67 10.38 6.65
CA GLY A 166 -13.65 11.59 7.45
C GLY A 166 -13.15 12.79 6.66
N GLU A 167 -12.47 13.69 7.33
CA GLU A 167 -11.90 14.88 6.70
C GLU A 167 -10.74 14.55 5.75
N LEU A 168 -10.68 15.23 4.61
CA LEU A 168 -9.51 15.21 3.73
C LEU A 168 -8.50 16.26 4.21
N GLY A 169 -7.42 15.80 4.78
CA GLY A 169 -6.30 16.63 5.20
C GLY A 169 -5.14 16.55 4.21
N GLN A 170 -4.05 17.23 4.55
CA GLN A 170 -2.80 17.14 3.80
C GLN A 170 -1.83 16.18 4.49
N LEU A 171 -1.09 15.45 3.69
CA LEU A 171 0.07 14.68 4.12
C LEU A 171 1.30 15.33 3.48
N THR A 172 2.15 15.96 4.30
CA THR A 172 3.38 16.61 3.84
C THR A 172 4.59 15.82 4.35
N GLU A 173 5.70 15.91 3.64
CA GLU A 173 6.94 15.24 4.07
C GLU A 173 7.43 15.73 5.44
N GLU A 174 7.14 16.98 5.82
CA GLU A 174 7.50 17.57 7.11
C GLU A 174 6.84 16.87 8.30
N ASN A 175 5.71 16.22 8.05
CA ASN A 175 4.95 15.49 9.09
C ASN A 175 5.33 14.01 9.18
N LEU A 176 6.27 13.54 8.37
CA LEU A 176 6.70 12.15 8.38
C LEU A 176 7.80 11.92 9.41
N PRO A 177 7.85 10.75 10.03
CA PRO A 177 9.01 10.32 10.80
C PRO A 177 10.25 10.32 9.90
N VAL A 178 11.35 10.93 10.38
CA VAL A 178 12.62 10.97 9.67
C VAL A 178 13.60 10.00 10.32
N ILE A 179 14.12 9.11 9.50
CA ILE A 179 15.17 8.16 9.88
C ILE A 179 16.47 8.57 9.20
N THR A 180 17.52 8.66 9.99
CA THR A 180 18.85 9.08 9.55
C THR A 180 19.89 8.05 10.02
N ARG A 181 21.13 8.24 9.59
CA ARG A 181 22.27 7.42 10.05
C ARG A 181 22.46 7.45 11.58
N GLU A 182 22.11 8.57 12.22
CA GLU A 182 22.31 8.76 13.65
C GLU A 182 21.25 8.05 14.48
N ASN A 183 20.01 7.92 13.96
CA ASN A 183 18.88 7.43 14.75
C ASN A 183 18.34 6.06 14.34
N TYR A 184 18.70 5.50 13.17
CA TYR A 184 18.07 4.26 12.67
C TYR A 184 18.15 3.09 13.65
N LYS A 185 19.22 2.99 14.43
CA LYS A 185 19.41 1.87 15.39
C LYS A 185 18.37 1.86 16.49
N THR A 186 17.94 3.05 16.93
CA THR A 186 16.99 3.22 18.02
C THR A 186 15.58 3.48 17.53
N ALA A 187 15.42 4.17 16.40
CA ALA A 187 14.13 4.56 15.85
C ALA A 187 13.43 3.42 15.11
N LEU A 188 14.14 2.62 14.32
CA LEU A 188 13.52 1.51 13.57
C LEU A 188 13.17 0.34 14.51
N THR A 189 11.94 0.37 15.00
CA THR A 189 11.33 -0.68 15.81
C THR A 189 10.13 -1.27 15.08
N ASP A 190 9.57 -2.36 15.58
CA ASP A 190 8.36 -2.96 15.02
C ASP A 190 7.13 -2.02 15.10
N GLU A 191 7.19 -0.96 15.91
CA GLU A 191 6.14 0.08 15.98
C GLU A 191 6.06 0.93 14.70
N TYR A 192 7.17 1.05 13.97
CA TYR A 192 7.21 1.75 12.68
C TYR A 192 6.66 0.92 11.52
N LEU A 193 6.45 -0.36 11.68
CA LEU A 193 5.92 -1.22 10.62
C LEU A 193 4.54 -0.73 10.15
N GLY A 194 4.43 -0.52 8.85
CA GLY A 194 3.23 -0.03 8.19
C GLY A 194 3.12 1.50 8.13
N ARG A 195 4.07 2.25 8.66
CA ARG A 195 4.13 3.72 8.59
C ARG A 195 4.86 4.19 7.33
N LEU A 196 4.47 5.35 6.83
CA LEU A 196 5.24 6.08 5.82
C LEU A 196 6.37 6.83 6.53
N VAL A 197 7.59 6.57 6.08
CA VAL A 197 8.82 7.07 6.73
C VAL A 197 9.72 7.71 5.67
N ARG A 198 10.34 8.82 6.01
CA ARG A 198 11.39 9.44 5.22
C ARG A 198 12.75 8.99 5.73
N PHE A 199 13.47 8.26 4.89
CA PHE A 199 14.84 7.81 5.15
C PHE A 199 15.80 8.79 4.48
N GLU A 200 16.65 9.45 5.27
CA GLU A 200 17.62 10.43 4.75
C GLU A 200 19.04 9.89 4.87
N GLY A 201 19.84 10.16 3.85
CA GLY A 201 21.24 9.73 3.83
C GLY A 201 21.45 8.24 3.56
N LEU A 202 20.47 7.57 2.96
CA LEU A 202 20.65 6.18 2.50
C LEU A 202 21.59 6.12 1.30
N THR A 203 22.50 5.18 1.31
CA THR A 203 23.44 4.94 0.22
C THR A 203 23.01 3.67 -0.54
N TYR A 204 22.84 3.80 -1.85
CA TYR A 204 22.63 2.65 -2.71
C TYR A 204 23.89 1.79 -2.79
N LYS A 205 23.74 0.49 -2.63
CA LYS A 205 24.82 -0.46 -2.75
C LYS A 205 24.52 -1.49 -3.82
N GLU A 206 25.31 -1.44 -4.90
CA GLU A 206 25.31 -2.44 -5.96
C GLU A 206 26.29 -3.57 -5.60
N GLY A 207 25.93 -4.81 -5.96
CA GLY A 207 26.84 -5.95 -5.83
C GLY A 207 26.58 -6.85 -4.65
N ASN A 208 27.37 -7.92 -4.58
CA ASN A 208 27.25 -8.96 -3.58
C ASN A 208 27.64 -8.44 -2.19
N PHE A 209 26.69 -8.48 -1.28
CA PHE A 209 27.06 -8.65 0.10
C PHE A 209 27.54 -10.08 0.24
N ASP A 210 28.84 -10.24 0.35
CA ASP A 210 29.46 -11.52 0.54
C ASP A 210 28.91 -12.18 1.81
N GLY A 211 28.30 -13.32 1.65
CA GLY A 211 27.78 -14.11 2.74
C GLY A 211 26.32 -14.53 2.60
N ASP A 212 25.98 -15.57 3.28
CA ASP A 212 24.68 -16.26 3.34
C ASP A 212 23.46 -15.40 3.76
N ARG A 213 23.62 -14.08 3.92
CA ARG A 213 22.57 -13.23 4.52
C ARG A 213 21.60 -12.62 3.55
N TYR A 214 22.07 -12.21 2.35
CA TYR A 214 21.25 -11.52 1.36
C TYR A 214 21.46 -11.96 -0.09
N PRO A 215 21.98 -13.17 -0.39
CA PRO A 215 22.32 -13.54 -1.77
C PRO A 215 21.14 -13.43 -2.72
N GLN A 216 19.94 -13.49 -2.19
CA GLN A 216 18.69 -13.45 -2.95
C GLN A 216 18.10 -12.06 -3.14
N TYR A 217 18.62 -11.02 -2.48
CA TYR A 217 18.02 -9.69 -2.52
C TYR A 217 18.82 -8.66 -3.30
N LEU A 218 20.08 -8.93 -3.51
CA LEU A 218 21.02 -7.93 -4.00
C LEU A 218 21.27 -7.97 -5.49
N GLU A 219 21.07 -9.10 -6.08
CA GLU A 219 21.39 -9.31 -7.49
C GLU A 219 20.29 -10.05 -8.25
N THR A 220 19.18 -10.32 -7.58
CA THR A 220 18.23 -11.27 -8.10
C THR A 220 16.88 -10.68 -8.30
N VAL A 221 16.41 -10.75 -9.52
CA VAL A 221 15.01 -10.71 -9.83
C VAL A 221 14.46 -12.11 -9.77
N TYR A 222 13.49 -12.29 -8.91
CA TYR A 222 12.74 -13.54 -8.87
C TYR A 222 11.77 -13.57 -10.04
N LEU A 223 12.02 -14.47 -10.96
CA LEU A 223 11.02 -14.86 -11.93
C LEU A 223 9.96 -15.69 -11.20
N ASN A 224 8.69 -15.27 -11.26
CA ASN A 224 7.59 -16.08 -10.75
C ASN A 224 7.65 -17.48 -11.38
N ASN A 225 7.70 -18.53 -10.56
CA ASN A 225 7.82 -19.94 -10.91
C ASN A 225 9.20 -20.41 -11.39
N ALA A 226 10.22 -19.59 -11.37
CA ALA A 226 11.52 -20.07 -11.70
C ALA A 226 12.25 -20.54 -10.44
N THR A 227 12.39 -21.81 -10.30
CA THR A 227 13.38 -22.42 -9.40
C THR A 227 14.81 -22.11 -9.82
N GLU A 228 15.03 -21.46 -10.99
CA GLU A 228 16.34 -21.39 -11.64
C GLU A 228 16.71 -20.07 -12.31
N ALA A 229 15.81 -19.11 -12.50
CA ALA A 229 16.18 -17.88 -13.21
C ALA A 229 16.36 -16.72 -12.25
N THR A 230 17.54 -16.62 -11.71
CA THR A 230 18.02 -15.48 -10.95
C THR A 230 18.71 -14.54 -11.92
N TYR A 231 18.07 -13.42 -12.25
CA TYR A 231 18.75 -12.34 -12.98
C TYR A 231 19.44 -11.47 -11.96
N THR A 232 20.73 -11.38 -12.13
CA THR A 232 21.61 -10.64 -11.23
C THR A 232 21.95 -9.31 -11.88
N ASN A 233 22.41 -8.35 -11.10
CA ASN A 233 23.08 -7.16 -11.63
C ASN A 233 24.19 -7.54 -12.62
N LYS A 234 24.76 -8.74 -12.48
CA LYS A 234 25.68 -9.32 -13.45
C LYS A 234 25.03 -9.43 -14.84
N TYR A 235 23.79 -9.90 -14.94
CA TYR A 235 23.07 -9.97 -16.21
C TYR A 235 22.97 -8.58 -16.86
N PHE A 236 22.58 -7.56 -16.10
CA PHE A 236 22.51 -6.20 -16.66
C PHE A 236 23.86 -5.71 -17.13
N LYS A 237 24.94 -6.02 -16.41
CA LYS A 237 26.32 -5.66 -16.81
C LYS A 237 26.78 -6.42 -18.03
N ASP A 238 26.56 -7.73 -18.07
CA ASP A 238 26.98 -8.60 -19.17
C ASP A 238 26.24 -8.23 -20.47
N GLU A 239 24.98 -7.81 -20.37
CA GLU A 239 24.18 -7.34 -21.51
C GLU A 239 24.33 -5.83 -21.78
N GLY A 240 25.13 -5.12 -20.99
CA GLY A 240 25.32 -3.66 -21.16
C GLY A 240 24.08 -2.83 -20.81
N LEU A 241 23.18 -3.36 -20.01
CA LEU A 241 21.95 -2.71 -19.59
C LEU A 241 22.14 -1.95 -18.27
N THR A 242 21.39 -0.86 -18.11
CA THR A 242 21.34 -0.13 -16.84
C THR A 242 20.39 -0.84 -15.88
N PRO A 243 20.81 -1.15 -14.63
CA PRO A 243 19.93 -1.72 -13.62
C PRO A 243 18.75 -0.79 -13.31
N THR A 244 17.55 -1.36 -13.17
CA THR A 244 16.30 -0.66 -12.88
C THR A 244 15.68 -1.13 -11.57
N TYR A 245 14.74 -0.36 -11.01
CA TYR A 245 14.07 -0.69 -9.76
C TYR A 245 13.30 -2.01 -9.81
N ALA A 246 12.71 -2.33 -10.95
CA ALA A 246 12.12 -3.63 -11.26
C ALA A 246 12.27 -3.86 -12.76
N TYR A 247 11.78 -4.97 -13.33
CA TYR A 247 11.95 -5.16 -14.77
C TYR A 247 10.93 -6.04 -15.45
N ASN A 248 11.01 -6.00 -16.81
CA ASN A 248 10.27 -6.87 -17.70
C ASN A 248 11.23 -7.88 -18.32
N TYR A 249 10.84 -9.14 -18.32
CA TYR A 249 11.53 -10.17 -19.05
C TYR A 249 10.53 -11.10 -19.73
N GLN A 250 10.74 -11.41 -21.00
CA GLN A 250 9.83 -12.25 -21.79
C GLN A 250 8.35 -11.85 -21.66
N ASN A 251 8.05 -10.54 -21.72
CA ASN A 251 6.72 -9.97 -21.55
C ASN A 251 6.08 -10.18 -20.17
N GLN A 252 6.84 -10.58 -19.17
CA GLN A 252 6.39 -10.66 -17.78
C GLN A 252 7.00 -9.56 -16.94
N ARG A 253 6.22 -9.08 -15.97
CA ARG A 253 6.62 -8.02 -15.04
C ARG A 253 7.02 -8.63 -13.71
N TYR A 254 8.23 -8.31 -13.28
CA TYR A 254 8.80 -8.82 -12.04
C TYR A 254 9.08 -7.68 -11.09
N TYR A 255 8.93 -7.93 -9.79
CA TYR A 255 9.39 -6.97 -8.79
C TYR A 255 10.91 -7.02 -8.65
N GLY A 256 11.49 -5.85 -8.36
CA GLY A 256 12.89 -5.72 -7.99
C GLY A 256 13.06 -5.55 -6.48
N SER A 257 14.27 -5.80 -6.02
CA SER A 257 14.70 -5.59 -4.64
C SER A 257 16.12 -5.04 -4.67
N SER A 258 16.31 -3.83 -4.15
CA SER A 258 17.59 -3.13 -4.20
C SER A 258 18.04 -2.78 -2.80
N LEU A 259 19.34 -2.90 -2.52
CA LEU A 259 19.87 -2.60 -1.22
C LEU A 259 20.25 -1.13 -1.09
N PHE A 260 19.76 -0.54 -0.01
CA PHE A 260 20.17 0.76 0.47
C PHE A 260 20.61 0.63 1.94
N THR A 261 21.66 1.35 2.32
CA THR A 261 22.27 1.18 3.63
C THR A 261 22.69 2.50 4.25
N TYR A 262 22.63 2.56 5.58
CA TYR A 262 23.24 3.62 6.38
C TYR A 262 24.72 3.36 6.65
N ASP A 263 25.14 2.10 6.64
CA ASP A 263 26.54 1.74 6.80
C ASP A 263 26.96 0.68 5.79
N ALA A 264 27.61 1.14 4.73
CA ALA A 264 28.09 0.26 3.66
C ALA A 264 29.17 -0.71 4.12
N THR A 265 29.78 -0.51 5.29
CA THR A 265 30.85 -1.32 5.84
C THR A 265 30.37 -2.35 6.86
N ASP A 266 29.23 -2.09 7.52
CA ASP A 266 28.66 -2.98 8.53
C ASP A 266 27.54 -3.85 7.93
N GLU A 267 27.94 -4.91 7.26
CA GLU A 267 27.02 -5.89 6.69
C GLU A 267 26.27 -6.71 7.76
N THR A 268 26.68 -6.60 9.03
CA THR A 268 26.05 -7.29 10.13
C THR A 268 24.89 -6.54 10.74
N ASP A 269 24.80 -5.23 10.52
CA ASP A 269 23.73 -4.38 11.01
C ASP A 269 22.49 -4.48 10.13
N LYS A 270 21.59 -5.38 10.52
CA LYS A 270 20.36 -5.64 9.78
C LYS A 270 19.41 -4.43 9.75
N LYS A 271 19.45 -3.53 10.74
CA LYS A 271 18.59 -2.35 10.77
C LYS A 271 19.07 -1.27 9.80
N GLY A 272 20.38 -1.18 9.61
CA GLY A 272 20.98 -0.23 8.67
C GLY A 272 20.87 -0.67 7.21
N ASN A 273 20.52 -1.92 6.95
CA ASN A 273 20.36 -2.46 5.61
C ASN A 273 18.88 -2.57 5.25
N LEU A 274 18.43 -1.74 4.34
CA LEU A 274 17.05 -1.64 3.89
C LEU A 274 16.90 -2.14 2.46
N ILE A 275 15.90 -2.94 2.20
CA ILE A 275 15.56 -3.43 0.87
C ILE A 275 14.44 -2.57 0.30
N VAL A 276 14.75 -1.77 -0.70
CA VAL A 276 13.73 -1.07 -1.50
C VAL A 276 13.09 -2.08 -2.42
N ARG A 277 11.78 -2.32 -2.21
CA ARG A 277 11.03 -3.29 -3.01
C ARG A 277 10.05 -2.60 -3.92
N VAL A 278 10.21 -2.83 -5.22
CA VAL A 278 9.38 -2.20 -6.25
C VAL A 278 8.68 -3.27 -7.07
N SER A 279 7.37 -3.08 -7.26
CA SER A 279 6.54 -3.94 -8.11
C SER A 279 6.90 -3.74 -9.58
N GLY A 280 6.97 -4.82 -10.37
CA GLY A 280 7.11 -4.71 -11.83
C GLY A 280 5.93 -4.03 -12.53
N TYR A 281 4.84 -3.77 -11.81
CA TYR A 281 3.68 -3.01 -12.29
C TYR A 281 3.74 -1.53 -11.95
N ALA A 282 4.73 -1.10 -11.15
CA ALA A 282 4.90 0.32 -10.85
C ALA A 282 5.22 1.10 -12.12
N ASN A 283 4.70 2.31 -12.23
CA ASN A 283 4.94 3.17 -13.40
C ASN A 283 6.41 3.64 -13.50
N PHE A 284 7.15 3.56 -12.39
CA PHE A 284 8.59 3.84 -12.27
C PHE A 284 9.45 2.56 -12.19
N ALA A 285 8.87 1.39 -12.46
CA ALA A 285 9.57 0.10 -12.35
C ALA A 285 10.86 0.04 -13.19
N LEU A 286 10.83 0.67 -14.36
CA LEU A 286 11.94 0.68 -15.31
C LEU A 286 12.84 1.92 -15.20
N ASP A 287 12.65 2.75 -14.18
CA ASP A 287 13.57 3.85 -13.89
C ASP A 287 14.90 3.28 -13.42
N ALA A 288 15.99 3.94 -13.83
CA ALA A 288 17.34 3.52 -13.49
C ALA A 288 17.60 3.61 -11.98
N LEU A 289 18.24 2.59 -11.44
CA LEU A 289 18.79 2.67 -10.10
C LEU A 289 19.89 3.74 -10.03
N PRO A 290 20.12 4.35 -8.85
CA PRO A 290 21.25 5.26 -8.66
C PRO A 290 22.60 4.59 -8.99
N GLN A 291 23.62 5.38 -9.17
CA GLN A 291 24.98 4.83 -9.25
C GLN A 291 25.38 4.24 -7.90
N ASN A 292 26.20 3.17 -7.94
CA ASN A 292 26.71 2.56 -6.73
C ASN A 292 27.44 3.58 -5.84
N GLY A 293 27.08 3.64 -4.58
CA GLY A 293 27.58 4.62 -3.62
C GLY A 293 26.86 5.96 -3.62
N ALA A 294 25.89 6.18 -4.50
CA ALA A 294 25.06 7.38 -4.46
C ALA A 294 24.20 7.43 -3.20
N THR A 295 24.16 8.59 -2.57
CA THR A 295 23.42 8.84 -1.32
C THR A 295 22.25 9.78 -1.57
N GLY A 296 21.11 9.49 -0.94
CA GLY A 296 19.88 10.26 -1.12
C GLY A 296 18.85 10.02 -0.04
N ALA A 297 17.66 10.53 -0.27
CA ALA A 297 16.48 10.28 0.58
C ALA A 297 15.46 9.41 -0.14
N ILE A 298 14.77 8.56 0.63
CA ILE A 298 13.68 7.70 0.16
C ILE A 298 12.51 7.87 1.11
N THR A 299 11.33 8.15 0.56
CA THR A 299 10.07 8.12 1.32
C THR A 299 9.32 6.86 0.93
N ALA A 300 9.11 5.98 1.91
CA ALA A 300 8.50 4.68 1.67
C ALA A 300 7.77 4.13 2.91
N ILE A 301 6.94 3.12 2.71
CA ILE A 301 6.31 2.40 3.82
C ILE A 301 7.32 1.39 4.37
N TYR A 302 7.61 1.53 5.67
CA TYR A 302 8.49 0.59 6.36
C TYR A 302 7.77 -0.72 6.64
N THR A 303 8.33 -1.83 6.15
CA THR A 303 7.73 -3.16 6.25
C THR A 303 8.75 -4.19 6.72
N LYS A 304 8.28 -5.40 6.98
CA LYS A 304 9.11 -6.56 7.34
C LYS A 304 8.59 -7.77 6.56
N TYR A 305 9.47 -8.53 5.98
CA TYR A 305 9.09 -9.71 5.19
C TYR A 305 9.69 -11.00 5.74
N SER A 306 10.85 -10.93 6.41
CA SER A 306 11.58 -12.05 6.92
C SER A 306 12.27 -11.69 8.23
N SER A 307 12.42 -12.67 9.13
CA SER A 307 13.24 -12.50 10.34
C SER A 307 14.74 -12.38 10.04
N LYS A 308 15.17 -12.78 8.84
CA LYS A 308 16.57 -12.79 8.42
C LYS A 308 17.02 -11.50 7.72
N SER A 309 16.08 -10.72 7.21
CA SER A 309 16.39 -9.43 6.56
C SER A 309 16.38 -8.29 7.57
N GLY A 310 16.94 -7.13 7.18
CA GLY A 310 16.68 -5.85 7.82
C GLY A 310 15.23 -5.41 7.61
N GLY A 311 15.03 -4.16 7.26
CA GLY A 311 13.72 -3.66 6.85
C GLY A 311 13.50 -3.78 5.35
N TYR A 312 12.25 -3.71 4.97
CA TYR A 312 11.83 -3.47 3.59
C TYR A 312 11.13 -2.11 3.53
N ILE A 313 11.35 -1.37 2.48
CA ILE A 313 10.72 -0.08 2.23
C ILE A 313 10.27 0.03 0.77
#